data_503db798df5fe204168abcd6731650f9
#
_entry.id   503db798df5fe204168abcd6731650f9
#
_cell.length_a   1.000
_cell.length_b   1.000
_cell.length_c   1.000
_cell.angle_alpha   90.00
_cell.angle_beta   90.00
_cell.angle_gamma   90.00
#
_symmetry.space_group_name_H-M   'P 1'
#
loop_
_entity.id
_entity.type
_entity.pdbx_description
1 polymer ?
#
loop_
_entity_poly.entity_id
_entity_poly.type
_entity_poly.pdbx_seq_one_letter_code
_entity_poly.pdbx_strand_id
1 'polypeptide(L)'
;MSMILTARALQIKTGNPLRKLVLVKLADNANDQGESWPSVPYIAEQCEISERSVQNHINALVKMGLVRVESRKSANGLNQSN
;
A
#
# COMPACT_ATOMS: atom_id res chain seq x y z
N MET A 1 -3.07 -11.88 6.66
CA MET A 1 -1.70 -11.44 6.42
C MET A 1 -0.97 -12.46 5.58
N SER A 2 -0.11 -11.99 4.71
CA SER A 2 0.59 -12.89 3.81
C SER A 2 2.08 -12.82 4.06
N MET A 3 2.62 -13.87 4.66
CA MET A 3 4.06 -13.95 4.90
C MET A 3 4.84 -14.07 3.59
N ILE A 4 4.24 -14.73 2.61
CA ILE A 4 4.90 -14.89 1.32
C ILE A 4 5.04 -13.54 0.63
N LEU A 5 3.98 -12.74 0.63
CA LEU A 5 4.04 -11.42 0.01
C LEU A 5 4.99 -10.50 0.74
N THR A 6 5.04 -10.59 2.07
CA THR A 6 5.96 -9.79 2.85
C THR A 6 7.40 -10.15 2.49
N ALA A 7 7.69 -11.44 2.39
CA ALA A 7 9.03 -11.88 2.02
C ALA A 7 9.41 -11.41 0.62
N ARG A 8 8.46 -11.46 -0.32
CA ARG A 8 8.73 -10.98 -1.67
C ARG A 8 8.97 -9.48 -1.69
N ALA A 9 8.18 -8.73 -0.92
CA ALA A 9 8.34 -7.28 -0.86
C ALA A 9 9.73 -6.90 -0.36
N LEU A 10 10.24 -7.64 0.61
CA LEU A 10 11.56 -7.35 1.15
C LEU A 10 12.66 -7.51 0.11
N GLN A 11 12.44 -8.36 -0.89
CA GLN A 11 13.45 -8.61 -1.92
C GLN A 11 13.39 -7.62 -3.06
N ILE A 12 12.33 -6.84 -3.14
CA ILE A 12 12.17 -5.87 -4.22
C ILE A 12 12.96 -4.61 -3.90
N LYS A 13 13.72 -4.15 -4.86
CA LYS A 13 14.50 -2.93 -4.67
C LYS A 13 13.67 -1.74 -5.12
N THR A 14 13.29 -0.92 -4.17
CA THR A 14 12.46 0.25 -4.46
C THR A 14 13.28 1.52 -4.61
N GLY A 15 14.55 1.47 -4.23
CA GLY A 15 15.40 2.65 -4.29
C GLY A 15 15.26 3.58 -3.10
N ASN A 16 14.44 3.26 -2.14
CA ASN A 16 14.21 4.12 -0.99
C ASN A 16 13.76 3.28 0.19
N PRO A 17 14.44 3.39 1.35
CA PRO A 17 14.09 2.56 2.51
C PRO A 17 12.67 2.79 3.01
N LEU A 18 12.21 4.03 3.03
CA LEU A 18 10.84 4.32 3.49
C LEU A 18 9.83 3.77 2.51
N ARG A 19 10.13 3.86 1.22
CA ARG A 19 9.26 3.29 0.19
C ARG A 19 9.17 1.79 0.35
N LYS A 20 10.29 1.14 0.64
CA LYS A 20 10.28 -0.29 0.89
C LYS A 20 9.44 -0.61 2.13
N LEU A 21 9.56 0.20 3.18
CA LEU A 21 8.79 -0.03 4.39
C LEU A 21 7.29 0.04 4.11
N VAL A 22 6.88 1.03 3.32
CA VAL A 22 5.48 1.14 2.93
C VAL A 22 5.04 -0.09 2.14
N LEU A 23 5.87 -0.54 1.20
CA LEU A 23 5.54 -1.72 0.40
C LEU A 23 5.42 -2.96 1.30
N VAL A 24 6.33 -3.14 2.23
CA VAL A 24 6.30 -4.28 3.14
C VAL A 24 5.04 -4.21 4.01
N LYS A 25 4.68 -3.02 4.47
CA LYS A 25 3.50 -2.87 5.29
C LYS A 25 2.23 -3.21 4.51
N LEU A 26 2.17 -2.80 3.26
CA LEU A 26 1.05 -3.17 2.41
C LEU A 26 0.98 -4.68 2.23
N ALA A 27 2.12 -5.31 2.00
CA ALA A 27 2.16 -6.76 1.83
C ALA A 27 1.77 -7.48 3.11
N ASP A 28 2.19 -6.96 4.25
CA ASP A 28 1.88 -7.57 5.54
C ASP A 28 0.38 -7.57 5.82
N ASN A 29 -0.33 -6.57 5.31
CA ASN A 29 -1.77 -6.46 5.51
C ASN A 29 -2.57 -7.08 4.37
N ALA A 30 -1.90 -7.69 3.40
CA ALA A 30 -2.59 -8.27 2.26
C ALA A 30 -3.16 -9.64 2.61
N ASN A 31 -4.25 -9.99 1.95
CA ASN A 31 -4.80 -11.34 2.07
C ASN A 31 -4.12 -12.26 1.05
N ASP A 32 -4.62 -13.48 0.92
CA ASP A 32 -3.98 -14.45 0.03
C ASP A 32 -4.04 -14.05 -1.43
N GLN A 33 -4.99 -13.20 -1.79
CA GLN A 33 -5.08 -12.71 -3.16
C GLN A 33 -4.23 -11.47 -3.40
N GLY A 34 -3.51 -11.00 -2.39
CA GLY A 34 -2.70 -9.81 -2.53
C GLY A 34 -3.46 -8.52 -2.35
N GLU A 35 -4.67 -8.60 -1.85
CA GLU A 35 -5.48 -7.40 -1.61
C GLU A 35 -5.22 -6.85 -0.23
N SER A 36 -5.15 -5.52 -0.14
CA SER A 36 -4.82 -4.87 1.11
C SER A 36 -5.64 -3.59 1.23
N TRP A 37 -6.19 -3.34 2.40
CA TRP A 37 -7.04 -2.18 2.62
C TRP A 37 -6.61 -1.31 3.80
N PRO A 38 -5.32 -1.18 4.11
CA PRO A 38 -4.95 -0.32 5.23
C PRO A 38 -5.19 1.14 4.83
N SER A 39 -5.57 1.94 5.80
CA SER A 39 -5.74 3.36 5.54
C SER A 39 -4.38 4.05 5.53
N VAL A 40 -4.32 5.19 4.85
CA VAL A 40 -3.09 5.98 4.83
C VAL A 40 -2.67 6.40 6.24
N PRO A 41 -3.59 6.89 7.11
CA PRO A 41 -3.19 7.20 8.48
C PRO A 41 -2.61 6.01 9.24
N TYR A 42 -3.16 4.83 9.03
CA TYR A 42 -2.64 3.63 9.68
C TYR A 42 -1.21 3.33 9.22
N ILE A 43 -0.98 3.38 7.91
CA ILE A 43 0.36 3.12 7.38
C ILE A 43 1.33 4.18 7.89
N ALA A 44 0.90 5.43 7.92
CA ALA A 44 1.76 6.51 8.39
C ALA A 44 2.18 6.29 9.83
N GLU A 45 1.24 5.87 10.66
CA GLU A 45 1.55 5.59 12.05
C GLU A 45 2.51 4.42 12.19
N GLN A 46 2.27 3.36 11.44
CA GLN A 46 3.10 2.16 11.53
C GLN A 46 4.51 2.41 11.00
N CYS A 47 4.65 3.23 9.99
CA CYS A 47 5.94 3.53 9.40
C CYS A 47 6.60 4.76 10.03
N GLU A 48 5.89 5.45 10.90
CA GLU A 48 6.39 6.64 11.59
C GLU A 48 6.79 7.74 10.62
N ILE A 49 5.96 7.96 9.61
CA ILE A 49 6.16 9.01 8.63
C ILE A 49 4.81 9.72 8.43
N SER A 50 4.86 10.85 7.75
CA SER A 50 3.64 11.62 7.52
C SER A 50 2.74 10.92 6.51
N GLU A 51 1.45 11.25 6.56
CA GLU A 51 0.51 10.71 5.59
C GLU A 51 0.88 11.13 4.17
N ARG A 52 1.40 12.34 4.03
CA ARG A 52 1.83 12.82 2.74
C ARG A 52 2.96 11.97 2.17
N SER A 53 3.92 11.60 3.03
CA SER A 53 5.01 10.72 2.60
C SER A 53 4.47 9.37 2.19
N VAL A 54 3.52 8.82 2.96
CA VAL A 54 2.91 7.54 2.60
C VAL A 54 2.28 7.65 1.21
N GLN A 55 1.50 8.70 0.98
CA GLN A 55 0.83 8.86 -0.30
C GLN A 55 1.84 8.97 -1.44
N ASN A 56 2.93 9.72 -1.22
CA ASN A 56 3.97 9.85 -2.23
C ASN A 56 4.63 8.51 -2.54
N HIS A 57 4.89 7.71 -1.51
CA HIS A 57 5.51 6.41 -1.72
C HIS A 57 4.56 5.45 -2.42
N ILE A 58 3.28 5.49 -2.06
CA ILE A 58 2.30 4.65 -2.75
C ILE A 58 2.23 5.03 -4.22
N ASN A 59 2.20 6.32 -4.52
CA ASN A 59 2.17 6.76 -5.91
C ASN A 59 3.39 6.29 -6.68
N ALA A 60 4.55 6.32 -6.06
CA ALA A 60 5.77 5.84 -6.69
C ALA A 60 5.71 4.33 -6.92
N LEU A 61 5.19 3.58 -5.95
CA LEU A 61 5.07 2.14 -6.09
C LEU A 61 4.10 1.77 -7.21
N VAL A 62 3.05 2.56 -7.37
CA VAL A 62 2.11 2.34 -8.47
C VAL A 62 2.82 2.57 -9.80
N LYS A 63 3.62 3.62 -9.90
CA LYS A 63 4.37 3.90 -11.12
C LYS A 63 5.38 2.81 -11.43
N MET A 64 5.93 2.20 -10.39
CA MET A 64 6.89 1.10 -10.58
C MET A 64 6.21 -0.20 -10.96
N GLY A 65 4.88 -0.23 -10.92
CA GLY A 65 4.15 -1.44 -11.24
C GLY A 65 4.10 -2.46 -10.11
N LEU A 66 4.50 -2.07 -8.91
CA LEU A 66 4.55 -2.96 -7.76
C LEU A 66 3.25 -2.99 -7.00
N VAL A 67 2.45 -1.94 -7.11
CA VAL A 67 1.18 -1.80 -6.42
C VAL A 67 0.16 -1.31 -7.42
N ARG A 68 -1.06 -1.82 -7.29
CA ARG A 68 -2.17 -1.34 -8.10
C ARG A 68 -3.28 -0.90 -7.16
N VAL A 69 -3.70 0.34 -7.32
CA VAL A 69 -4.78 0.88 -6.52
C VAL A 69 -6.05 0.81 -7.34
N GLU A 70 -7.05 0.13 -6.80
CA GLU A 70 -8.34 0.04 -7.44
C GLU A 70 -9.35 0.79 -6.60
N SER A 71 -10.11 1.64 -7.26
CA SER A 71 -11.17 2.35 -6.59
C SER A 71 -12.23 1.36 -6.17
N ARG A 72 -12.50 1.29 -4.89
CA ARG A 72 -13.55 0.40 -4.39
C ARG A 72 -14.86 1.16 -4.44
N LYS A 73 -15.31 1.40 -5.62
CA LYS A 73 -16.59 2.02 -5.75
C LYS A 73 -17.60 1.07 -5.22
N SER A 74 -18.36 1.52 -4.30
CA SER A 74 -19.43 0.68 -3.85
C SER A 74 -20.39 0.55 -4.98
N ALA A 75 -21.20 -0.42 -4.89
CA ALA A 75 -22.18 -0.63 -5.89
C ALA A 75 -23.05 0.56 -6.06
N ASN A 76 -23.19 1.32 -5.03
CA ASN A 76 -23.97 2.48 -5.13
C ASN A 76 -23.13 3.61 -5.45
N GLY A 77 -22.02 3.34 -5.87
CA GLY A 77 -21.13 4.31 -6.15
C GLY A 77 -21.61 5.65 -6.37
N LEU A 78 -22.47 5.83 -6.16
CA LEU A 78 -22.87 7.07 -6.29
C LEU A 78 -22.43 8.00 -5.35
N ASN A 79 -22.31 7.56 -4.95
CA ASN A 79 -21.89 8.17 -4.31
C ASN A 79 -21.17 8.85 -4.03
N GLN A 80 -21.08 9.01 -4.05
CA GLN A 80 -20.39 9.43 -3.79
C GLN A 80 -20.01 10.33 -3.72
N SER A 81 -20.02 10.62 -3.74
CA SER A 81 -19.57 11.30 -3.65
C SER A 81 -19.38 11.95 -3.53
N ASN A 82 -19.34 12.07 -3.56
CA ASN A 82 -18.99 12.52 -3.36
C ASN A 82 -18.77 13.00 -3.22
#